data_b8e1bcc90e607aa019fe32ed97e387b3
#
_entry.id   b8e1bcc90e607aa019fe32ed97e387b3
#
_cell.length_a   1.000
_cell.length_b   1.000
_cell.length_c   1.000
_cell.angle_alpha   90.00
_cell.angle_beta   90.00
_cell.angle_gamma   90.00
#
_symmetry.space_group_name_H-M   'P 1'
#
loop_
_entity.id
_entity.type
_entity.pdbx_description
1 polymer ?
#
loop_
_entity_poly.entity_id
_entity_poly.type
_entity_poly.pdbx_seq_one_letter_code
_entity_poly.pdbx_strand_id
1 'polypeptide(L)'
;TGRFVTLSGWMENLREVGGGVAFLVLRDFYGTTQVVVETPELLTAVKGMNKESTICVKGTVRERTNKNPKIPTGDIEISPSEITLLGRCQYNELPFEINFSRDADEAQRLRYRYLDLRNPAVKGNIALRSKVVSALRRGMEAHGFMEINTPILTASSPEGARDYLVPARKHPGKFYALPQAPQQFKQLLMASGFDKYFQIAPCFRDEDARGDRSPGEFYQLDMEMAFAGQEEVFAVLESVLPP
;
A
#
# COMPACT_ATOMS: atom_id res chain seq x y z
N THR A 1 -20.21 -18.87 12.19
CA THR A 1 -21.41 -19.24 11.43
C THR A 1 -22.66 -18.64 12.06
N GLY A 2 -23.75 -18.47 11.28
CA GLY A 2 -25.01 -17.88 11.72
C GLY A 2 -25.03 -16.36 11.87
N ARG A 3 -23.91 -15.67 11.77
CA ARG A 3 -23.83 -14.22 11.86
C ARG A 3 -24.28 -13.57 10.55
N PHE A 4 -25.14 -12.58 10.63
CA PHE A 4 -25.50 -11.73 9.49
C PHE A 4 -24.42 -10.67 9.28
N VAL A 5 -23.97 -10.48 8.05
CA VAL A 5 -22.88 -9.56 7.67
C VAL A 5 -23.23 -8.75 6.44
N THR A 6 -22.59 -7.59 6.31
CA THR A 6 -22.57 -6.78 5.09
C THR A 6 -21.14 -6.65 4.63
N LEU A 7 -20.85 -7.10 3.41
CA LEU A 7 -19.54 -7.07 2.80
C LEU A 7 -19.59 -6.23 1.51
N SER A 8 -18.60 -5.37 1.31
CA SER A 8 -18.46 -4.59 0.07
C SER A 8 -17.07 -4.83 -0.53
N GLY A 9 -17.01 -4.96 -1.84
CA GLY A 9 -15.76 -5.23 -2.54
C GLY A 9 -15.97 -5.36 -4.04
N TRP A 10 -15.00 -5.99 -4.67
CA TRP A 10 -15.02 -6.26 -6.12
C TRP A 10 -15.43 -7.69 -6.40
N MET A 11 -16.27 -7.88 -7.40
CA MET A 11 -16.59 -9.21 -7.93
C MET A 11 -15.39 -9.73 -8.73
N GLU A 12 -14.54 -10.55 -8.11
CA GLU A 12 -13.35 -11.10 -8.75
C GLU A 12 -13.72 -12.15 -9.80
N ASN A 13 -14.67 -13.01 -9.47
CA ASN A 13 -15.11 -14.08 -10.36
C ASN A 13 -16.57 -14.48 -10.09
N LEU A 14 -17.22 -14.94 -11.13
CA LEU A 14 -18.54 -15.56 -11.07
C LEU A 14 -18.50 -16.86 -11.86
N ARG A 15 -18.86 -17.99 -11.24
CA ARG A 15 -18.92 -19.31 -11.86
C ARG A 15 -20.29 -19.95 -11.63
N GLU A 16 -21.03 -20.15 -12.70
CA GLU A 16 -22.25 -20.95 -12.69
C GLU A 16 -21.88 -22.45 -12.72
N VAL A 17 -22.54 -23.24 -11.86
CA VAL A 17 -22.25 -24.69 -11.74
C VAL A 17 -23.41 -25.58 -12.18
N GLY A 18 -24.44 -24.99 -12.76
CA GLY A 18 -25.70 -25.69 -13.10
C GLY A 18 -26.66 -25.75 -11.92
N GLY A 19 -27.87 -26.31 -12.17
CA GLY A 19 -28.87 -26.45 -11.10
C GLY A 19 -29.37 -25.14 -10.45
N GLY A 20 -29.16 -23.99 -11.09
CA GLY A 20 -29.58 -22.70 -10.52
C GLY A 20 -28.64 -22.19 -9.41
N VAL A 21 -27.39 -22.60 -9.38
CA VAL A 21 -26.41 -22.16 -8.39
C VAL A 21 -25.21 -21.49 -9.05
N ALA A 22 -24.77 -20.37 -8.49
CA ALA A 22 -23.51 -19.72 -8.88
C ALA A 22 -22.63 -19.43 -7.67
N PHE A 23 -21.32 -19.55 -7.84
CA PHE A 23 -20.31 -19.12 -6.89
C PHE A 23 -19.73 -17.80 -7.32
N LEU A 24 -19.92 -16.78 -6.51
CA LEU A 24 -19.33 -15.47 -6.67
C LEU A 24 -18.16 -15.33 -5.69
N VAL A 25 -17.02 -14.87 -6.16
CA VAL A 25 -15.87 -14.51 -5.31
C VAL A 25 -15.87 -13.00 -5.12
N LEU A 26 -16.11 -12.57 -3.89
CA LEU A 26 -15.99 -11.17 -3.47
C LEU A 26 -14.59 -10.95 -2.92
N ARG A 27 -13.87 -9.97 -3.46
CA ARG A 27 -12.56 -9.54 -2.95
C ARG A 27 -12.69 -8.18 -2.28
N ASP A 28 -12.15 -8.09 -1.08
CA ASP A 28 -12.04 -6.84 -0.32
C ASP A 28 -10.58 -6.54 0.06
N PHE A 29 -10.37 -5.65 1.03
CA PHE A 29 -9.03 -5.33 1.54
C PHE A 29 -8.38 -6.53 2.22
N TYR A 30 -9.14 -7.38 2.90
CA TYR A 30 -8.62 -8.47 3.73
C TYR A 30 -8.41 -9.77 2.97
N GLY A 31 -9.04 -9.93 1.81
CA GLY A 31 -8.89 -11.12 0.99
C GLY A 31 -10.12 -11.40 0.13
N THR A 32 -10.40 -12.69 -0.05
CA THR A 32 -11.53 -13.15 -0.87
C THR A 32 -12.51 -13.96 -0.03
N THR A 33 -13.79 -13.81 -0.29
CA THR A 33 -14.87 -14.57 0.36
C THR A 33 -15.79 -15.14 -0.69
N GLN A 34 -16.15 -16.42 -0.57
CA GLN A 34 -17.13 -17.06 -1.44
C GLN A 34 -18.54 -16.66 -1.03
N VAL A 35 -19.33 -16.29 -2.01
CA VAL A 35 -20.77 -16.04 -1.89
C VAL A 35 -21.50 -17.07 -2.75
N VAL A 36 -22.45 -17.77 -2.18
CA VAL A 36 -23.20 -18.82 -2.90
C VAL A 36 -24.58 -18.30 -3.26
N VAL A 37 -24.78 -18.04 -4.55
CA VAL A 37 -26.02 -17.46 -5.09
C VAL A 37 -26.92 -18.59 -5.56
N GLU A 38 -28.06 -18.78 -4.87
CA GLU A 38 -28.95 -19.93 -5.07
C GLU A 38 -30.37 -19.51 -5.49
N THR A 39 -30.73 -18.23 -5.39
CA THR A 39 -32.09 -17.75 -5.75
C THR A 39 -32.11 -17.20 -7.18
N PRO A 40 -33.19 -17.43 -7.96
CA PRO A 40 -33.30 -16.98 -9.35
C PRO A 40 -33.13 -15.45 -9.50
N GLU A 41 -33.64 -14.68 -8.53
CA GLU A 41 -33.59 -13.22 -8.52
C GLU A 41 -32.15 -12.74 -8.39
N LEU A 42 -31.40 -13.29 -7.44
CA LEU A 42 -29.99 -12.94 -7.23
C LEU A 42 -29.09 -13.44 -8.38
N LEU A 43 -29.39 -14.60 -8.94
CA LEU A 43 -28.70 -15.10 -10.13
C LEU A 43 -28.89 -14.15 -11.31
N THR A 44 -30.10 -13.67 -11.53
CA THR A 44 -30.38 -12.68 -12.59
C THR A 44 -29.62 -11.39 -12.34
N ALA A 45 -29.56 -10.92 -11.09
CA ALA A 45 -28.85 -9.71 -10.71
C ALA A 45 -27.35 -9.78 -11.00
N VAL A 46 -26.71 -10.94 -10.75
CA VAL A 46 -25.24 -11.08 -10.92
C VAL A 46 -24.82 -11.45 -12.36
N LYS A 47 -25.67 -12.11 -13.14
CA LYS A 47 -25.35 -12.54 -14.53
C LYS A 47 -24.94 -11.40 -15.47
N GLY A 48 -25.47 -10.21 -15.26
CA GLY A 48 -25.15 -9.04 -16.09
C GLY A 48 -23.98 -8.19 -15.58
N MET A 49 -23.26 -8.65 -14.56
CA MET A 49 -22.14 -7.91 -13.96
C MET A 49 -20.82 -8.36 -14.57
N ASN A 50 -20.00 -7.39 -14.97
CA ASN A 50 -18.63 -7.66 -15.41
C ASN A 50 -17.73 -7.91 -14.19
N LYS A 51 -16.65 -8.70 -14.39
CA LYS A 51 -15.58 -8.83 -13.39
C LYS A 51 -15.12 -7.44 -12.96
N GLU A 52 -14.69 -7.33 -11.70
CA GLU A 52 -14.23 -6.08 -11.08
C GLU A 52 -15.33 -5.00 -10.90
N SER A 53 -16.60 -5.32 -11.12
CA SER A 53 -17.69 -4.49 -10.63
C SER A 53 -17.67 -4.44 -9.10
N THR A 54 -17.95 -3.27 -8.53
CA THR A 54 -18.05 -3.12 -7.07
C THR A 54 -19.48 -3.47 -6.62
N ILE A 55 -19.58 -4.33 -5.64
CA ILE A 55 -20.86 -4.83 -5.12
C ILE A 55 -20.89 -4.78 -3.59
N CYS A 56 -22.10 -4.73 -3.07
CA CYS A 56 -22.39 -4.95 -1.66
C CYS A 56 -23.23 -6.21 -1.51
N VAL A 57 -22.82 -7.11 -0.63
CA VAL A 57 -23.49 -8.37 -0.32
C VAL A 57 -23.93 -8.34 1.13
N LYS A 58 -25.22 -8.53 1.39
CA LYS A 58 -25.78 -8.78 2.71
C LYS A 58 -26.21 -10.24 2.81
N GLY A 59 -25.85 -10.91 3.89
CA GLY A 59 -26.18 -12.32 4.03
C GLY A 59 -25.66 -12.94 5.31
N THR A 60 -25.90 -14.25 5.44
CA THR A 60 -25.53 -15.01 6.63
C THR A 60 -24.28 -15.84 6.35
N VAL A 61 -23.35 -15.79 7.28
CA VAL A 61 -22.14 -16.63 7.26
C VAL A 61 -22.53 -18.07 7.55
N ARG A 62 -22.19 -18.98 6.64
CA ARG A 62 -22.35 -20.43 6.82
C ARG A 62 -21.03 -21.17 6.65
N GLU A 63 -20.95 -22.40 7.13
CA GLU A 63 -19.81 -23.28 6.88
C GLU A 63 -19.81 -23.77 5.44
N ARG A 64 -18.63 -23.82 4.81
CA ARG A 64 -18.49 -24.38 3.45
C ARG A 64 -18.58 -25.89 3.48
N THR A 65 -19.33 -26.44 2.55
CA THR A 65 -19.36 -27.89 2.30
C THR A 65 -17.99 -28.41 1.87
N ASN A 66 -17.32 -27.68 0.96
CA ASN A 66 -15.98 -28.01 0.49
C ASN A 66 -15.00 -26.93 0.98
N LYS A 67 -14.27 -27.22 2.06
CA LYS A 67 -13.29 -26.30 2.66
C LYS A 67 -12.11 -26.04 1.73
N ASN A 68 -11.60 -24.81 1.72
CA ASN A 68 -10.44 -24.43 0.94
C ASN A 68 -9.32 -23.88 1.83
N PRO A 69 -8.32 -24.69 2.21
CA PRO A 69 -7.26 -24.29 3.13
C PRO A 69 -6.29 -23.24 2.53
N LYS A 70 -6.41 -22.92 1.23
CA LYS A 70 -5.53 -21.97 0.55
C LYS A 70 -5.88 -20.50 0.82
N ILE A 71 -7.05 -20.23 1.39
CA ILE A 71 -7.51 -18.85 1.69
C ILE A 71 -7.97 -18.76 3.14
N PRO A 72 -7.78 -17.60 3.80
CA PRO A 72 -8.15 -17.43 5.21
C PRO A 72 -9.64 -17.65 5.51
N THR A 73 -10.52 -17.38 4.56
CA THR A 73 -11.98 -17.57 4.67
C THR A 73 -12.45 -18.92 4.14
N GLY A 74 -11.52 -19.85 3.93
CA GLY A 74 -11.80 -21.10 3.21
C GLY A 74 -12.74 -22.06 3.92
N ASP A 75 -13.00 -21.88 5.21
CA ASP A 75 -13.94 -22.69 6.01
C ASP A 75 -15.38 -22.17 5.95
N ILE A 76 -15.57 -20.92 5.49
CA ILE A 76 -16.86 -20.25 5.50
C ILE A 76 -17.24 -19.71 4.12
N GLU A 77 -18.53 -19.48 3.93
CA GLU A 77 -19.11 -18.81 2.78
C GLU A 77 -20.30 -17.95 3.20
N ILE A 78 -20.75 -17.09 2.32
CA ILE A 78 -21.93 -16.25 2.55
C ILE A 78 -23.11 -16.79 1.76
N SER A 79 -24.24 -17.00 2.46
CA SER A 79 -25.56 -17.17 1.86
C SER A 79 -26.20 -15.79 1.75
N PRO A 80 -26.27 -15.19 0.55
CA PRO A 80 -26.74 -13.81 0.37
C PRO A 80 -28.26 -13.71 0.46
N SER A 81 -28.73 -12.68 1.14
CA SER A 81 -30.13 -12.23 1.06
C SER A 81 -30.32 -11.06 0.08
N GLU A 82 -29.25 -10.29 -0.14
CA GLU A 82 -29.23 -9.14 -1.05
C GLU A 82 -27.85 -8.98 -1.69
N ILE A 83 -27.84 -8.68 -2.98
CA ILE A 83 -26.62 -8.27 -3.72
C ILE A 83 -26.94 -6.99 -4.47
N THR A 84 -26.26 -5.90 -4.11
CA THR A 84 -26.44 -4.59 -4.72
C THR A 84 -25.22 -4.23 -5.55
N LEU A 85 -25.42 -3.84 -6.81
CA LEU A 85 -24.37 -3.27 -7.67
C LEU A 85 -24.11 -1.83 -7.23
N LEU A 86 -22.92 -1.55 -6.72
CA LEU A 86 -22.48 -0.21 -6.32
C LEU A 86 -21.84 0.56 -7.47
N GLY A 87 -21.08 -0.14 -8.31
CA GLY A 87 -20.43 0.44 -9.49
C GLY A 87 -20.10 -0.62 -10.52
N ARG A 88 -20.58 -0.42 -11.73
CA ARG A 88 -20.36 -1.35 -12.86
C ARG A 88 -18.98 -1.15 -13.44
N CYS A 89 -18.21 -2.22 -13.58
CA CYS A 89 -17.07 -2.26 -14.48
C CYS A 89 -17.57 -2.21 -15.92
N GLN A 90 -17.12 -1.23 -16.70
CA GLN A 90 -17.63 -0.97 -18.05
C GLN A 90 -17.05 -1.93 -19.10
N TYR A 91 -15.93 -2.57 -18.79
CA TYR A 91 -15.21 -3.43 -19.71
C TYR A 91 -15.37 -4.90 -19.33
N ASN A 92 -15.64 -5.75 -20.31
CA ASN A 92 -15.72 -7.19 -20.11
C ASN A 92 -14.35 -7.83 -19.99
N GLU A 93 -13.34 -7.23 -20.63
CA GLU A 93 -11.97 -7.69 -20.61
C GLU A 93 -11.08 -6.69 -19.87
N LEU A 94 -10.26 -7.19 -18.99
CA LEU A 94 -9.25 -6.41 -18.27
C LEU A 94 -7.96 -6.39 -19.09
N PRO A 95 -7.12 -5.34 -18.94
CA PRO A 95 -5.83 -5.28 -19.64
C PRO A 95 -4.88 -6.42 -19.25
N PHE A 96 -5.09 -7.03 -18.09
CA PHE A 96 -4.41 -8.22 -17.57
C PHE A 96 -5.25 -8.87 -16.46
N GLU A 97 -5.05 -10.16 -16.23
CA GLU A 97 -5.62 -10.87 -15.09
C GLU A 97 -4.95 -10.39 -13.79
N ILE A 98 -5.74 -9.91 -12.83
CA ILE A 98 -5.23 -9.25 -11.60
C ILE A 98 -4.28 -10.15 -10.81
N ASN A 99 -4.64 -11.42 -10.62
CA ASN A 99 -3.81 -12.36 -9.85
C ASN A 99 -2.48 -12.71 -10.53
N PHE A 100 -2.36 -12.46 -11.83
CA PHE A 100 -1.16 -12.65 -12.64
C PHE A 100 -0.59 -11.32 -13.17
N SER A 101 -0.97 -10.20 -12.59
CA SER A 101 -0.51 -8.87 -13.06
C SER A 101 1.02 -8.74 -13.11
N ARG A 102 1.74 -9.45 -12.25
CA ARG A 102 3.21 -9.44 -12.22
C ARG A 102 3.86 -10.00 -13.49
N ASP A 103 3.14 -10.82 -14.25
CA ASP A 103 3.59 -11.41 -15.52
C ASP A 103 3.24 -10.52 -16.72
N ALA A 104 2.45 -9.47 -16.51
CA ALA A 104 2.10 -8.49 -17.54
C ALA A 104 3.23 -7.47 -17.76
N ASP A 105 3.21 -6.87 -18.95
CA ASP A 105 4.15 -5.81 -19.32
C ASP A 105 4.12 -4.63 -18.34
N GLU A 106 5.29 -4.12 -17.95
CA GLU A 106 5.44 -3.07 -16.95
C GLU A 106 4.69 -1.78 -17.35
N ALA A 107 4.74 -1.40 -18.62
CA ALA A 107 4.03 -0.22 -19.10
C ALA A 107 2.51 -0.34 -18.91
N GLN A 108 1.95 -1.53 -19.14
CA GLN A 108 0.53 -1.81 -18.88
C GLN A 108 0.22 -1.78 -17.39
N ARG A 109 1.05 -2.38 -16.54
CA ARG A 109 0.90 -2.36 -15.10
C ARG A 109 0.92 -0.94 -14.53
N LEU A 110 1.82 -0.10 -15.02
CA LEU A 110 1.92 1.31 -14.62
C LEU A 110 0.71 2.11 -15.11
N ARG A 111 0.26 1.89 -16.35
CA ARG A 111 -0.92 2.55 -16.91
C ARG A 111 -2.20 2.23 -16.14
N TYR A 112 -2.35 0.98 -15.72
CA TYR A 112 -3.51 0.49 -14.97
C TYR A 112 -3.12 0.13 -13.52
N ARG A 113 -2.33 1.00 -12.89
CA ARG A 113 -1.74 0.75 -11.58
C ARG A 113 -2.75 0.39 -10.51
N TYR A 114 -3.95 0.95 -10.56
CA TYR A 114 -5.05 0.64 -9.64
C TYR A 114 -5.53 -0.83 -9.74
N LEU A 115 -5.42 -1.47 -10.90
CA LEU A 115 -5.68 -2.90 -11.06
C LEU A 115 -4.51 -3.74 -10.55
N ASP A 116 -3.29 -3.37 -10.91
CA ASP A 116 -2.08 -4.06 -10.44
C ASP A 116 -1.96 -4.05 -8.91
N LEU A 117 -2.35 -2.95 -8.25
CA LEU A 117 -2.40 -2.86 -6.78
C LEU A 117 -3.46 -3.76 -6.13
N ARG A 118 -4.40 -4.33 -6.89
CA ARG A 118 -5.34 -5.36 -6.39
C ARG A 118 -4.71 -6.75 -6.30
N ASN A 119 -3.59 -6.99 -7.00
CA ASN A 119 -2.84 -8.23 -6.88
C ASN A 119 -2.37 -8.42 -5.42
N PRO A 120 -2.64 -9.58 -4.78
CA PRO A 120 -2.32 -9.79 -3.37
C PRO A 120 -0.84 -9.59 -3.03
N ALA A 121 0.07 -10.03 -3.91
CA ALA A 121 1.52 -9.88 -3.70
C ALA A 121 1.96 -8.41 -3.80
N VAL A 122 1.44 -7.67 -4.79
CA VAL A 122 1.75 -6.23 -4.97
C VAL A 122 1.20 -5.42 -3.81
N LYS A 123 -0.06 -5.67 -3.42
CA LYS A 123 -0.69 -5.05 -2.25
C LYS A 123 0.07 -5.39 -0.96
N GLY A 124 0.52 -6.64 -0.83
CA GLY A 124 1.30 -7.12 0.30
C GLY A 124 2.58 -6.32 0.53
N ASN A 125 3.29 -5.97 -0.52
CA ASN A 125 4.50 -5.13 -0.44
C ASN A 125 4.21 -3.73 0.12
N ILE A 126 3.11 -3.10 -0.33
CA ILE A 126 2.70 -1.79 0.19
C ILE A 126 2.30 -1.89 1.67
N ALA A 127 1.53 -2.92 2.02
CA ALA A 127 1.12 -3.15 3.41
C ALA A 127 2.33 -3.45 4.31
N LEU A 128 3.30 -4.23 3.83
CA LEU A 128 4.55 -4.50 4.55
C LEU A 128 5.34 -3.21 4.78
N ARG A 129 5.55 -2.40 3.74
CA ARG A 129 6.22 -1.10 3.89
C ARG A 129 5.57 -0.23 4.96
N SER A 130 4.23 -0.14 4.96
CA SER A 130 3.49 0.62 5.97
C SER A 130 3.75 0.09 7.39
N LYS A 131 3.77 -1.23 7.57
CA LYS A 131 4.06 -1.87 8.87
C LYS A 131 5.50 -1.60 9.32
N VAL A 132 6.46 -1.71 8.40
CA VAL A 132 7.89 -1.44 8.69
C VAL A 132 8.07 0.00 9.14
N VAL A 133 7.54 0.98 8.40
CA VAL A 133 7.63 2.40 8.78
C VAL A 133 6.98 2.65 10.15
N SER A 134 5.83 2.05 10.42
CA SER A 134 5.17 2.17 11.72
C SER A 134 5.98 1.52 12.86
N ALA A 135 6.67 0.41 12.60
CA ALA A 135 7.55 -0.24 13.58
C ALA A 135 8.77 0.63 13.89
N LEU A 136 9.42 1.17 12.85
CA LEU A 136 10.55 2.08 13.00
C LEU A 136 10.20 3.31 13.83
N ARG A 137 9.04 3.96 13.56
CA ARG A 137 8.58 5.10 14.36
C ARG A 137 8.43 4.73 15.84
N ARG A 138 7.70 3.65 16.15
CA ARG A 138 7.53 3.21 17.54
C ARG A 138 8.87 2.88 18.21
N GLY A 139 9.79 2.25 17.48
CA GLY A 139 11.13 1.96 17.99
C GLY A 139 11.91 3.24 18.34
N MET A 140 11.92 4.21 17.45
CA MET A 140 12.60 5.49 17.67
C MET A 140 11.98 6.28 18.84
N GLU A 141 10.65 6.37 18.88
CA GLU A 141 9.92 7.05 19.97
C GLU A 141 10.20 6.38 21.34
N ALA A 142 10.26 5.04 21.38
CA ALA A 142 10.59 4.29 22.61
C ALA A 142 12.02 4.59 23.13
N HIS A 143 12.93 5.02 22.25
CA HIS A 143 14.29 5.46 22.60
C HIS A 143 14.38 6.96 22.89
N GLY A 144 13.25 7.66 22.96
CA GLY A 144 13.17 9.08 23.28
C GLY A 144 13.48 10.01 22.10
N PHE A 145 13.45 9.52 20.87
CA PHE A 145 13.59 10.37 19.70
C PHE A 145 12.31 11.11 19.39
N MET A 146 12.43 12.35 18.92
CA MET A 146 11.33 13.18 18.44
C MET A 146 11.29 13.16 16.90
N GLU A 147 10.14 12.82 16.31
CA GLU A 147 9.95 12.93 14.85
C GLU A 147 9.75 14.39 14.45
N ILE A 148 10.66 14.94 13.65
CA ILE A 148 10.60 16.33 13.18
C ILE A 148 10.73 16.33 11.66
N ASN A 149 9.70 16.79 10.97
CA ASN A 149 9.71 16.92 9.51
C ASN A 149 10.44 18.21 9.11
N THR A 150 11.41 18.07 8.21
CA THR A 150 12.19 19.19 7.67
C THR A 150 11.61 19.68 6.34
N PRO A 151 11.89 20.94 5.91
CA PRO A 151 11.42 21.48 4.65
C PRO A 151 11.89 20.67 3.43
N ILE A 152 10.98 20.50 2.45
CA ILE A 152 11.28 19.84 1.17
C ILE A 152 11.68 20.84 0.10
N LEU A 153 11.06 22.03 0.05
CA LEU A 153 11.51 23.12 -0.80
C LEU A 153 12.61 23.91 -0.09
N THR A 154 13.85 23.65 -0.44
CA THR A 154 15.02 24.18 0.25
C THR A 154 16.01 24.81 -0.72
N ALA A 155 17.16 25.26 -0.25
CA ALA A 155 18.27 25.64 -1.08
C ALA A 155 19.12 24.41 -1.46
N SER A 156 19.88 24.51 -2.54
CA SER A 156 20.88 23.50 -2.90
C SER A 156 21.85 23.23 -1.74
N SER A 157 22.16 21.98 -1.52
CA SER A 157 23.13 21.55 -0.50
C SER A 157 24.30 20.81 -1.14
N PRO A 158 25.54 20.97 -0.63
CA PRO A 158 26.73 20.37 -1.25
C PRO A 158 26.92 18.90 -0.84
N GLU A 159 25.88 18.06 -1.03
CA GLU A 159 25.92 16.65 -0.58
C GLU A 159 26.48 15.67 -1.62
N GLY A 160 26.94 16.17 -2.76
CA GLY A 160 27.68 15.38 -3.75
C GLY A 160 26.86 14.80 -4.91
N ALA A 161 25.53 14.71 -4.79
CA ALA A 161 24.65 14.35 -5.90
C ALA A 161 24.16 15.60 -6.66
N ARG A 162 23.52 15.42 -7.81
CA ARG A 162 22.84 16.52 -8.51
C ARG A 162 21.47 16.74 -7.87
N ASP A 163 21.10 18.03 -7.75
CA ASP A 163 19.80 18.43 -7.22
C ASP A 163 18.71 18.36 -8.27
N TYR A 164 17.51 17.94 -7.86
CA TYR A 164 16.28 18.28 -8.58
C TYR A 164 15.90 19.71 -8.28
N LEU A 165 15.73 20.54 -9.32
CA LEU A 165 15.44 21.96 -9.19
C LEU A 165 13.96 22.27 -9.46
N VAL A 166 13.37 23.12 -8.63
CA VAL A 166 12.00 23.61 -8.76
C VAL A 166 12.04 25.13 -9.02
N PRO A 167 11.56 25.62 -10.19
CA PRO A 167 11.55 27.04 -10.49
C PRO A 167 10.73 27.85 -9.48
N ALA A 168 11.29 28.95 -8.98
CA ALA A 168 10.62 29.83 -8.04
C ALA A 168 9.80 30.91 -8.78
N ARG A 169 8.47 30.78 -8.82
CA ARG A 169 7.58 31.75 -9.51
C ARG A 169 7.72 33.17 -9.00
N LYS A 170 7.88 33.35 -7.69
CA LYS A 170 8.00 34.67 -7.04
C LYS A 170 9.38 35.32 -7.22
N HIS A 171 10.37 34.58 -7.67
CA HIS A 171 11.74 35.04 -7.84
C HIS A 171 12.29 34.57 -9.19
N PRO A 172 12.04 35.31 -10.29
CA PRO A 172 12.51 34.91 -11.61
C PRO A 172 14.02 34.68 -11.64
N GLY A 173 14.45 33.58 -12.27
CA GLY A 173 15.85 33.17 -12.35
C GLY A 173 16.38 32.46 -11.10
N LYS A 174 15.54 32.25 -10.06
CA LYS A 174 15.90 31.47 -8.87
C LYS A 174 15.15 30.14 -8.83
N PHE A 175 15.71 29.19 -8.10
CA PHE A 175 15.21 27.83 -7.96
C PHE A 175 15.25 27.42 -6.48
N TYR A 176 14.29 26.58 -6.10
CA TYR A 176 14.41 25.72 -4.94
C TYR A 176 15.08 24.42 -5.38
N ALA A 177 15.74 23.75 -4.46
CA ALA A 177 16.21 22.37 -4.61
C ALA A 177 15.37 21.42 -3.76
N LEU A 178 15.18 20.17 -4.23
CA LEU A 178 14.67 19.10 -3.40
C LEU A 178 15.81 18.52 -2.55
N PRO A 179 15.58 18.14 -1.29
CA PRO A 179 16.65 17.73 -0.38
C PRO A 179 17.27 16.39 -0.80
N GLN A 180 18.57 16.32 -0.86
CA GLN A 180 19.31 15.08 -1.04
C GLN A 180 19.34 14.25 0.26
N ALA A 181 19.37 14.94 1.39
CA ALA A 181 19.24 14.45 2.76
C ALA A 181 18.95 15.67 3.67
N PRO A 182 18.38 15.52 4.88
CA PRO A 182 18.09 16.63 5.80
C PRO A 182 19.31 17.07 6.63
N GLN A 183 20.53 16.93 6.11
CA GLN A 183 21.78 17.07 6.87
C GLN A 183 21.92 18.43 7.56
N GLN A 184 21.66 19.51 6.87
CA GLN A 184 21.79 20.86 7.45
C GLN A 184 20.74 21.11 8.54
N PHE A 185 19.51 20.61 8.34
CA PHE A 185 18.41 20.79 9.29
C PHE A 185 18.64 19.98 10.56
N LYS A 186 19.09 18.73 10.48
CA LYS A 186 19.35 17.94 11.68
C LYS A 186 20.52 18.49 12.51
N GLN A 187 21.57 19.01 11.87
CA GLN A 187 22.64 19.73 12.58
C GLN A 187 22.11 20.99 13.26
N LEU A 188 21.23 21.76 12.61
CA LEU A 188 20.59 22.92 13.21
C LEU A 188 19.77 22.52 14.44
N LEU A 189 19.03 21.42 14.38
CA LEU A 189 18.25 20.90 15.51
C LEU A 189 19.16 20.54 16.70
N MET A 190 20.27 19.83 16.47
CA MET A 190 21.26 19.51 17.52
C MET A 190 21.83 20.79 18.14
N ALA A 191 22.23 21.76 17.32
CA ALA A 191 22.74 23.04 17.79
C ALA A 191 21.69 23.88 18.53
N SER A 192 20.41 23.62 18.32
CA SER A 192 19.27 24.27 18.96
C SER A 192 18.83 23.57 20.26
N GLY A 193 19.50 22.50 20.68
CA GLY A 193 19.21 21.81 21.93
C GLY A 193 18.19 20.69 21.84
N PHE A 194 17.96 20.13 20.65
CA PHE A 194 17.21 18.88 20.51
C PHE A 194 18.19 17.71 20.68
N ASP A 195 17.99 16.89 21.71
CA ASP A 195 18.93 15.82 22.04
C ASP A 195 18.84 14.61 21.10
N LYS A 196 17.64 14.29 20.62
CA LYS A 196 17.38 13.13 19.76
C LYS A 196 16.32 13.46 18.73
N TYR A 197 16.70 13.41 17.48
CA TYR A 197 15.85 13.66 16.31
C TYR A 197 15.79 12.43 15.42
N PHE A 198 14.64 12.20 14.80
CA PHE A 198 14.51 11.32 13.64
C PHE A 198 13.42 11.81 12.69
N GLN A 199 13.47 11.34 11.46
CA GLN A 199 12.33 11.36 10.53
C GLN A 199 12.43 10.24 9.48
N ILE A 200 11.32 9.89 8.88
CA ILE A 200 11.29 9.12 7.64
C ILE A 200 11.42 10.13 6.49
N ALA A 201 12.65 10.47 6.15
CA ALA A 201 12.99 11.59 5.29
C ALA A 201 12.82 11.24 3.80
N PRO A 202 12.02 11.99 3.02
CA PRO A 202 12.06 11.90 1.56
C PRO A 202 13.38 12.52 1.07
N CYS A 203 14.12 11.77 0.26
CA CYS A 203 15.41 12.17 -0.30
C CYS A 203 15.36 12.07 -1.82
N PHE A 204 16.01 13.02 -2.49
CA PHE A 204 15.97 13.18 -3.94
C PHE A 204 17.39 13.34 -4.48
N ARG A 205 17.78 12.53 -5.46
CA ARG A 205 19.08 12.62 -6.11
C ARG A 205 18.91 12.44 -7.60
N ASP A 206 19.28 13.45 -8.39
CA ASP A 206 19.24 13.42 -9.86
C ASP A 206 20.50 12.71 -10.36
N GLU A 207 20.53 11.41 -10.17
CA GLU A 207 21.58 10.50 -10.62
C GLU A 207 21.01 9.46 -11.58
N ASP A 208 21.86 8.73 -12.28
CA ASP A 208 21.44 7.65 -13.14
C ASP A 208 20.68 6.59 -12.35
N ALA A 209 19.37 6.56 -12.56
CA ALA A 209 18.48 5.66 -11.87
C ALA A 209 18.84 4.20 -12.18
N ARG A 210 19.14 3.43 -11.14
CA ARG A 210 19.18 1.97 -11.21
C ARG A 210 17.87 1.45 -10.67
N GLY A 211 17.02 0.90 -11.54
CA GLY A 211 15.67 0.48 -11.19
C GLY A 211 15.56 -0.52 -10.03
N ASP A 212 16.67 -1.20 -9.73
CA ASP A 212 16.76 -2.19 -8.65
C ASP A 212 17.18 -1.61 -7.29
N ARG A 213 17.78 -0.40 -7.23
CA ARG A 213 18.36 0.12 -5.99
C ARG A 213 18.46 1.63 -5.83
N SER A 214 18.20 2.43 -6.83
CA SER A 214 18.43 3.88 -6.77
C SER A 214 17.41 4.64 -7.64
N PRO A 215 16.13 4.66 -7.22
CA PRO A 215 15.13 5.44 -7.94
C PRO A 215 15.26 6.90 -7.56
N GLY A 216 15.87 7.79 -8.14
CA GLY A 216 15.99 9.25 -7.90
C GLY A 216 15.24 9.84 -6.68
N GLU A 217 14.15 9.21 -6.24
CA GLU A 217 13.40 9.47 -4.99
C GLU A 217 13.42 8.23 -4.09
N PHE A 218 13.79 8.39 -2.82
CA PHE A 218 13.79 7.32 -1.82
C PHE A 218 13.55 7.88 -0.42
N TYR A 219 13.35 7.00 0.56
CA TYR A 219 13.14 7.38 1.94
C TYR A 219 14.25 6.83 2.83
N GLN A 220 14.70 7.65 3.77
CA GLN A 220 15.67 7.27 4.81
C GLN A 220 15.01 7.30 6.17
N LEU A 221 15.32 6.32 7.04
CA LEU A 221 15.26 6.55 8.47
C LEU A 221 16.48 7.42 8.80
N ASP A 222 16.27 8.72 8.90
CA ASP A 222 17.30 9.68 9.27
C ASP A 222 17.23 9.97 10.77
N MET A 223 18.36 9.98 11.45
CA MET A 223 18.42 10.24 12.88
C MET A 223 19.66 11.03 13.24
N GLU A 224 19.61 11.76 14.36
CA GLU A 224 20.74 12.47 14.94
C GLU A 224 20.62 12.46 16.46
N MET A 225 21.75 12.34 17.16
CA MET A 225 21.85 12.32 18.60
C MET A 225 22.90 13.34 19.08
N ALA A 226 22.54 14.18 20.05
CA ALA A 226 23.50 15.01 20.76
C ALA A 226 24.18 14.20 21.87
N PHE A 227 25.40 14.59 22.24
CA PHE A 227 26.19 14.01 23.33
C PHE A 227 26.40 12.49 23.26
N ALA A 228 26.44 11.94 22.05
CA ALA A 228 26.57 10.52 21.79
C ALA A 228 27.78 10.22 20.91
N GLY A 229 28.48 9.12 21.18
CA GLY A 229 29.51 8.58 20.34
C GLY A 229 28.96 7.46 19.42
N GLN A 230 29.88 6.78 18.76
CA GLN A 230 29.57 5.73 17.78
C GLN A 230 28.77 4.56 18.40
N GLU A 231 29.17 4.13 19.61
CA GLU A 231 28.58 2.95 20.26
C GLU A 231 27.12 3.21 20.68
N GLU A 232 26.78 4.41 21.12
CA GLU A 232 25.40 4.79 21.45
C GLU A 232 24.51 4.78 20.21
N VAL A 233 25.02 5.22 19.05
CA VAL A 233 24.29 5.17 17.77
C VAL A 233 24.04 3.72 17.36
N PHE A 234 25.06 2.85 17.46
CA PHE A 234 24.91 1.44 17.13
C PHE A 234 23.92 0.74 18.05
N ALA A 235 23.96 1.00 19.35
CA ALA A 235 23.04 0.42 20.30
C ALA A 235 21.56 0.76 19.98
N VAL A 236 21.28 1.99 19.55
CA VAL A 236 19.94 2.38 19.09
C VAL A 236 19.56 1.59 17.83
N LEU A 237 20.43 1.56 16.82
CA LEU A 237 20.13 0.88 15.56
C LEU A 237 19.86 -0.62 15.76
N GLU A 238 20.72 -1.29 16.54
CA GLU A 238 20.56 -2.72 16.86
C GLU A 238 19.28 -3.04 17.63
N SER A 239 18.76 -2.09 18.41
CA SER A 239 17.51 -2.27 19.14
C SER A 239 16.26 -1.98 18.30
N VAL A 240 16.36 -1.09 17.31
CA VAL A 240 15.24 -0.66 16.44
C VAL A 240 15.10 -1.54 15.20
N LEU A 241 16.23 -2.00 14.66
CA LEU A 241 16.26 -2.92 13.52
C LEU A 241 16.30 -4.35 14.06
N PRO A 242 15.20 -5.12 13.95
CA PRO A 242 15.20 -6.51 14.40
C PRO A 242 16.19 -7.34 13.58
N PRO A 243 16.78 -8.41 14.14
CA PRO A 243 17.64 -9.36 13.44
C PRO A 243 16.92 -10.10 12.33
#